data_1e29d296606d11d7ab75c291689253c6
#
_entry.id   1e29d296606d11d7ab75c291689253c6
#
_cell.length_a   1.000
_cell.length_b   1.000
_cell.length_c   1.000
_cell.angle_alpha   90.00
_cell.angle_beta   90.00
_cell.angle_gamma   90.00
#
_symmetry.space_group_name_H-M   'P 1'
#
loop_
_entity.id
_entity.type
_entity.pdbx_description
1 polymer ?
#
loop_
_entity_poly.entity_id
_entity_poly.type
_entity_poly.pdbx_seq_one_letter_code
_entity_poly.pdbx_strand_id
1 'polypeptide(L)'
;IPLRLVGSEMCIRDRITDESAFSATWYTATSELMAINLGDHISGVFWAAFLLFSWTAASIVSGAIIERITTFAFGILAIAIGSVFWTIDAAWGWHFDGWMLKLLGYHDAYASGVIHAIAGGFALGVLMVLGPRIGKFSSSGEPRNIGPRNPWLVTVGLFLIYTGFW
;
A
#
# COMPACT_ATOMS: atom_id res chain seq x y z
N ILE A 1 14.32 -5.44 18.74
CA ILE A 1 12.95 -5.94 18.51
C ILE A 1 12.61 -5.98 16.99
N PRO A 2 12.87 -4.97 16.15
CA PRO A 2 12.50 -5.04 14.73
C PRO A 2 13.26 -6.10 13.92
N LEU A 3 14.49 -6.40 14.27
CA LEU A 3 15.31 -7.43 13.60
C LEU A 3 14.74 -8.86 13.71
N ARG A 4 14.00 -9.17 14.77
CA ARG A 4 13.36 -10.50 14.92
C ARG A 4 12.08 -10.64 14.08
N LEU A 5 11.35 -9.55 13.87
CA LEU A 5 10.18 -9.54 12.98
C LEU A 5 10.60 -9.75 11.52
N VAL A 6 11.60 -9.02 11.06
CA VAL A 6 12.20 -9.22 9.74
C VAL A 6 12.72 -10.64 9.57
N GLY A 7 13.34 -11.20 10.60
CA GLY A 7 13.80 -12.60 10.59
C GLY A 7 12.66 -13.62 10.51
N SER A 8 11.51 -13.39 11.14
CA SER A 8 10.36 -14.29 11.07
C SER A 8 9.65 -14.22 9.72
N GLU A 9 9.54 -13.04 9.12
CA GLU A 9 9.07 -12.89 7.75
C GLU A 9 9.95 -13.63 6.75
N MET A 10 11.26 -13.60 6.96
CA MET A 10 12.22 -14.35 6.16
C MET A 10 12.02 -15.87 6.29
N CYS A 11 11.84 -16.39 7.51
CA CYS A 11 11.60 -17.81 7.73
C CYS A 11 10.27 -18.33 7.13
N ILE A 12 9.24 -17.51 7.15
CA ILE A 12 7.95 -17.84 6.51
C ILE A 12 8.12 -17.97 5.02
N ARG A 13 8.96 -17.16 4.44
CA ARG A 13 9.18 -17.10 3.02
C ARG A 13 10.12 -18.17 2.50
N ASP A 14 11.17 -18.51 3.25
CA ASP A 14 12.08 -19.62 2.93
C ASP A 14 11.33 -20.97 2.86
N ARG A 15 10.18 -21.08 3.51
CA ARG A 15 9.30 -22.23 3.41
C ARG A 15 8.39 -22.22 2.17
N ILE A 16 8.24 -21.08 1.53
CA ILE A 16 7.28 -20.92 0.43
C ILE A 16 7.96 -21.10 -0.91
N THR A 17 9.17 -20.60 -1.10
CA THR A 17 9.88 -20.71 -2.39
C THR A 17 11.39 -20.49 -2.26
N ASP A 18 12.18 -21.27 -3.00
CA ASP A 18 13.58 -20.99 -3.35
C ASP A 18 13.69 -20.00 -4.53
N GLU A 19 12.61 -19.35 -4.91
CA GLU A 19 12.55 -18.50 -6.09
C GLU A 19 12.86 -17.03 -5.77
N SER A 20 13.25 -16.30 -6.82
CA SER A 20 13.64 -14.88 -6.71
C SER A 20 12.49 -14.00 -6.17
N ALA A 21 12.85 -12.87 -5.56
CA ALA A 21 11.93 -11.93 -4.97
C ALA A 21 10.76 -11.48 -5.86
N PHE A 22 10.93 -11.55 -7.17
CA PHE A 22 9.89 -11.16 -8.13
C PHE A 22 8.80 -12.23 -8.28
N SER A 23 9.16 -13.49 -8.26
CA SER A 23 8.22 -14.60 -8.41
C SER A 23 7.47 -14.96 -7.13
N ALA A 24 8.10 -14.73 -5.98
CA ALA A 24 7.59 -15.20 -4.69
C ALA A 24 6.26 -14.56 -4.26
N THR A 25 5.96 -13.34 -4.65
CA THR A 25 4.86 -12.57 -4.08
C THR A 25 3.54 -12.66 -4.82
N TRP A 26 3.54 -12.90 -6.11
CA TRP A 26 2.28 -12.96 -6.84
C TRP A 26 1.94 -14.36 -7.39
N TYR A 27 2.95 -15.20 -7.55
CA TYR A 27 2.78 -16.54 -8.11
C TYR A 27 2.38 -17.60 -7.08
N THR A 28 2.62 -17.35 -5.81
CA THR A 28 2.37 -18.30 -4.72
C THR A 28 0.95 -18.28 -4.17
N ALA A 29 0.06 -17.52 -4.75
CA ALA A 29 -1.35 -17.48 -4.37
C ALA A 29 -2.16 -18.67 -4.88
N THR A 30 -1.55 -19.85 -5.02
CA THR A 30 -2.32 -21.08 -5.28
C THR A 30 -2.96 -21.58 -3.99
N SER A 31 -4.16 -22.13 -4.09
CA SER A 31 -4.93 -22.59 -2.93
C SER A 31 -4.19 -23.63 -2.09
N GLU A 32 -3.34 -24.45 -2.70
CA GLU A 32 -2.54 -25.47 -2.00
C GLU A 32 -1.43 -24.86 -1.16
N LEU A 33 -0.69 -23.90 -1.70
CA LEU A 33 0.36 -23.22 -0.97
C LEU A 33 -0.22 -22.33 0.15
N MET A 34 -1.36 -21.71 -0.09
CA MET A 34 -2.09 -20.97 0.93
C MET A 34 -2.55 -21.88 2.08
N ALA A 35 -3.06 -23.08 1.78
CA ALA A 35 -3.51 -24.02 2.79
C ALA A 35 -2.35 -24.50 3.70
N ILE A 36 -1.19 -24.77 3.12
CA ILE A 36 0.01 -25.16 3.88
C ILE A 36 0.48 -24.01 4.78
N ASN A 37 0.49 -22.79 4.27
CA ASN A 37 0.94 -21.62 5.00
C ASN A 37 -0.04 -21.17 6.08
N LEU A 38 -1.34 -21.31 5.85
CA LEU A 38 -2.37 -21.02 6.85
C LEU A 38 -2.42 -22.06 7.98
N GLY A 39 -1.84 -23.24 7.79
CA GLY A 39 -1.62 -24.21 8.85
C GLY A 39 -0.62 -23.76 9.92
N ASP A 40 0.27 -22.83 9.58
CA ASP A 40 1.13 -22.12 10.53
C ASP A 40 0.47 -20.79 10.91
N HIS A 41 0.09 -20.64 12.18
CA HIS A 41 -0.58 -19.44 12.70
C HIS A 41 0.21 -18.15 12.41
N ILE A 42 1.54 -18.21 12.42
CA ILE A 42 2.41 -17.04 12.15
C ILE A 42 2.28 -16.61 10.69
N SER A 43 2.35 -17.54 9.76
CA SER A 43 2.20 -17.25 8.31
C SER A 43 0.84 -16.66 7.98
N GLY A 44 -0.22 -17.14 8.62
CA GLY A 44 -1.57 -16.60 8.45
C GLY A 44 -1.69 -15.14 8.91
N VAL A 45 -1.09 -14.80 10.05
CA VAL A 45 -1.07 -13.42 10.57
C VAL A 45 -0.31 -12.49 9.61
N PHE A 46 0.86 -12.90 9.14
CA PHE A 46 1.64 -12.10 8.19
C PHE A 46 0.93 -11.92 6.85
N TRP A 47 0.30 -12.97 6.33
CA TRP A 47 -0.50 -12.85 5.11
C TRP A 47 -1.62 -11.82 5.26
N ALA A 48 -2.33 -11.85 6.37
CA ALA A 48 -3.39 -10.88 6.66
C ALA A 48 -2.83 -9.45 6.79
N ALA A 49 -1.69 -9.27 7.45
CA ALA A 49 -1.03 -7.98 7.57
C ALA A 49 -0.62 -7.42 6.19
N PHE A 50 0.00 -8.23 5.34
CA PHE A 50 0.39 -7.81 3.99
C PHE A 50 -0.82 -7.49 3.10
N LEU A 51 -1.93 -8.22 3.24
CA LEU A 51 -3.18 -7.88 2.56
C LEU A 51 -3.69 -6.49 3.00
N LEU A 52 -3.65 -6.20 4.30
CA LEU A 52 -4.05 -4.89 4.82
C LEU A 52 -3.11 -3.77 4.35
N PHE A 53 -1.83 -4.01 4.22
CA PHE A 53 -0.88 -3.05 3.66
C PHE A 53 -1.19 -2.73 2.20
N SER A 54 -1.48 -3.74 1.40
CA SER A 54 -1.94 -3.59 0.02
C SER A 54 -3.21 -2.70 -0.08
N TRP A 55 -4.19 -2.96 0.77
CA TRP A 55 -5.41 -2.14 0.84
C TRP A 55 -5.13 -0.72 1.31
N THR A 56 -4.18 -0.56 2.24
CA THR A 56 -3.77 0.75 2.74
C THR A 56 -3.16 1.60 1.63
N ALA A 57 -2.30 1.04 0.79
CA ALA A 57 -1.73 1.75 -0.35
C ALA A 57 -2.82 2.29 -1.29
N ALA A 58 -3.80 1.46 -1.66
CA ALA A 58 -4.94 1.88 -2.47
C ALA A 58 -5.82 2.94 -1.76
N SER A 59 -6.02 2.78 -0.44
CA SER A 59 -6.81 3.71 0.37
C SER A 59 -6.17 5.10 0.46
N ILE A 60 -4.84 5.18 0.61
CA ILE A 60 -4.12 6.46 0.61
C ILE A 60 -4.34 7.22 -0.70
N VAL A 61 -4.26 6.53 -1.83
CA VAL A 61 -4.52 7.13 -3.15
C VAL A 61 -5.95 7.68 -3.24
N SER A 62 -6.93 7.00 -2.64
CA SER A 62 -8.33 7.43 -2.66
C SER A 62 -8.52 8.84 -2.11
N GLY A 63 -7.84 9.17 -1.02
CA GLY A 63 -7.92 10.49 -0.39
C GLY A 63 -7.43 11.63 -1.28
N ALA A 64 -6.45 11.37 -2.13
CA ALA A 64 -5.91 12.36 -3.06
C ALA A 64 -6.82 12.60 -4.27
N ILE A 65 -7.50 11.57 -4.76
CA ILE A 65 -8.27 11.63 -6.03
C ILE A 65 -9.79 11.72 -5.84
N ILE A 66 -10.26 11.70 -4.60
CA ILE A 66 -11.68 11.90 -4.27
C ILE A 66 -12.20 13.18 -4.93
N GLU A 67 -13.46 13.17 -5.39
CA GLU A 67 -14.10 14.25 -6.14
C GLU A 67 -13.51 14.53 -7.53
N ARG A 68 -12.66 13.66 -8.05
CA ARG A 68 -12.00 13.80 -9.36
C ARG A 68 -12.20 12.61 -10.28
N ILE A 69 -12.54 11.47 -9.70
CA ILE A 69 -12.63 10.18 -10.40
C ILE A 69 -13.97 9.50 -10.10
N THR A 70 -14.48 8.71 -11.03
CA THR A 70 -15.66 7.88 -10.80
C THR A 70 -15.30 6.68 -9.92
N THR A 71 -16.28 6.19 -9.15
CA THR A 71 -16.10 5.01 -8.29
C THR A 71 -15.63 3.78 -9.06
N PHE A 72 -16.13 3.58 -10.28
CA PHE A 72 -15.72 2.47 -11.14
C PHE A 72 -14.23 2.57 -11.54
N ALA A 73 -13.81 3.73 -12.01
CA ALA A 73 -12.39 3.96 -12.40
C ALA A 73 -11.47 3.86 -11.17
N PHE A 74 -11.91 4.35 -10.01
CA PHE A 74 -11.18 4.13 -8.76
C PHE A 74 -11.06 2.65 -8.42
N GLY A 75 -12.11 1.85 -8.59
CA GLY A 75 -12.08 0.41 -8.35
C GLY A 75 -11.01 -0.30 -9.18
N ILE A 76 -10.90 0.01 -10.47
CA ILE A 76 -9.86 -0.53 -11.35
C ILE A 76 -8.47 -0.10 -10.85
N LEU A 77 -8.31 1.17 -10.52
CA LEU A 77 -7.04 1.71 -10.02
C LEU A 77 -6.64 1.06 -8.69
N ALA A 78 -7.58 0.88 -7.77
CA ALA A 78 -7.35 0.25 -6.49
C ALA A 78 -6.90 -1.21 -6.63
N ILE A 79 -7.51 -1.97 -7.53
CA ILE A 79 -7.09 -3.34 -7.86
C ILE A 79 -5.67 -3.34 -8.44
N ALA A 80 -5.38 -2.46 -9.39
CA ALA A 80 -4.05 -2.38 -10.00
C ALA A 80 -2.98 -2.02 -8.97
N ILE A 81 -3.23 -1.03 -8.11
CA ILE A 81 -2.29 -0.61 -7.06
C ILE A 81 -2.09 -1.73 -6.05
N GLY A 82 -3.16 -2.26 -5.48
CA GLY A 82 -3.07 -3.22 -4.39
C GLY A 82 -2.55 -4.59 -4.82
N SER A 83 -2.95 -5.11 -5.98
CA SER A 83 -2.58 -6.46 -6.39
C SER A 83 -1.31 -6.55 -7.24
N VAL A 84 -0.98 -5.51 -8.00
CA VAL A 84 0.18 -5.55 -8.91
C VAL A 84 1.32 -4.66 -8.42
N PHE A 85 1.09 -3.37 -8.39
CA PHE A 85 2.18 -2.43 -8.13
C PHE A 85 2.73 -2.50 -6.72
N TRP A 86 1.85 -2.58 -5.73
CA TRP A 86 2.27 -2.75 -4.34
C TRP A 86 3.03 -4.06 -4.12
N THR A 87 2.57 -5.15 -4.73
CA THR A 87 3.22 -6.46 -4.61
C THR A 87 4.64 -6.44 -5.16
N ILE A 88 4.84 -5.80 -6.31
CA ILE A 88 6.18 -5.64 -6.92
C ILE A 88 7.07 -4.79 -6.00
N ASP A 89 6.56 -3.66 -5.53
CA ASP A 89 7.32 -2.76 -4.66
C ASP A 89 7.69 -3.42 -3.33
N ALA A 90 6.77 -4.13 -2.71
CA ALA A 90 7.02 -4.90 -1.49
C ALA A 90 8.06 -5.99 -1.71
N ALA A 91 8.05 -6.67 -2.87
CA ALA A 91 9.06 -7.64 -3.24
C ALA A 91 10.45 -7.01 -3.37
N TRP A 92 10.54 -5.82 -3.90
CA TRP A 92 11.80 -5.11 -4.10
C TRP A 92 12.37 -4.53 -2.81
N GLY A 93 11.51 -3.95 -1.96
CA GLY A 93 11.91 -3.20 -0.78
C GLY A 93 11.95 -4.02 0.51
N TRP A 94 11.03 -4.95 0.69
CA TRP A 94 10.92 -5.73 1.92
C TRP A 94 11.43 -7.15 1.83
N HIS A 95 11.54 -7.68 0.61
CA HIS A 95 12.03 -9.02 0.44
C HIS A 95 13.54 -9.10 0.74
N PHE A 96 14.03 -10.16 1.46
CA PHE A 96 15.45 -10.30 1.80
C PHE A 96 16.36 -10.43 0.57
N ASP A 97 15.83 -10.97 -0.55
CA ASP A 97 16.48 -10.99 -1.85
C ASP A 97 16.09 -9.78 -2.74
N GLY A 98 15.29 -8.86 -2.20
CA GLY A 98 14.91 -7.65 -2.91
C GLY A 98 16.14 -6.85 -3.31
N TRP A 99 16.19 -6.41 -4.56
CA TRP A 99 17.35 -5.69 -5.07
C TRP A 99 17.59 -4.36 -4.35
N MET A 100 16.53 -3.70 -3.89
CA MET A 100 16.66 -2.46 -3.12
C MET A 100 17.36 -2.70 -1.78
N LEU A 101 17.02 -3.79 -1.11
CA LEU A 101 17.68 -4.18 0.14
C LEU A 101 19.14 -4.60 -0.12
N LYS A 102 19.37 -5.49 -1.07
CA LYS A 102 20.70 -6.06 -1.32
C LYS A 102 21.70 -5.08 -1.94
N LEU A 103 21.25 -4.26 -2.89
CA LEU A 103 22.15 -3.39 -3.65
C LEU A 103 22.25 -1.98 -3.06
N LEU A 104 21.15 -1.48 -2.49
CA LEU A 104 21.08 -0.11 -1.98
C LEU A 104 21.11 -0.02 -0.46
N GLY A 105 21.03 -1.14 0.25
CA GLY A 105 20.89 -1.16 1.71
C GLY A 105 19.57 -0.51 2.18
N TYR A 106 18.54 -0.53 1.33
CA TYR A 106 17.23 0.05 1.65
C TYR A 106 16.64 -0.59 2.90
N HIS A 107 16.17 0.23 3.81
CA HIS A 107 15.56 -0.20 5.05
C HIS A 107 14.30 0.60 5.34
N ASP A 108 13.17 -0.08 5.41
CA ASP A 108 11.85 0.52 5.64
C ASP A 108 11.09 -0.27 6.71
N ALA A 109 11.22 0.17 7.96
CA ALA A 109 10.59 -0.50 9.09
C ALA A 109 9.11 -0.11 9.29
N TYR A 110 8.68 1.02 8.72
CA TYR A 110 7.35 1.60 8.94
C TYR A 110 6.56 1.84 7.65
N ALA A 111 6.94 1.16 6.59
CA ALA A 111 6.27 1.26 5.30
C ALA A 111 6.29 2.66 4.66
N SER A 112 7.29 3.46 4.99
CA SER A 112 7.42 4.82 4.45
C SER A 112 7.57 4.82 2.93
N GLY A 113 8.38 3.92 2.39
CA GLY A 113 8.55 3.72 0.96
C GLY A 113 7.51 2.77 0.39
N VAL A 114 7.50 1.55 0.91
CA VAL A 114 6.72 0.42 0.36
C VAL A 114 5.19 0.65 0.40
N ILE A 115 4.68 1.57 1.20
CA ILE A 115 3.26 1.93 1.19
C ILE A 115 3.07 3.41 0.85
N HIS A 116 3.69 4.31 1.62
CA HIS A 116 3.37 5.73 1.54
C HIS A 116 4.00 6.40 0.31
N ALA A 117 5.24 6.10 -0.02
CA ALA A 117 5.87 6.72 -1.20
C ALA A 117 5.29 6.18 -2.50
N ILE A 118 5.01 4.88 -2.60
CA ILE A 118 4.37 4.31 -3.79
C ILE A 118 2.95 4.87 -3.96
N ALA A 119 2.15 4.92 -2.89
CA ALA A 119 0.81 5.49 -2.94
C ALA A 119 0.84 6.98 -3.30
N GLY A 120 1.79 7.73 -2.73
CA GLY A 120 2.01 9.15 -3.06
C GLY A 120 2.40 9.37 -4.51
N GLY A 121 3.28 8.53 -5.05
CA GLY A 121 3.68 8.56 -6.46
C GLY A 121 2.51 8.29 -7.40
N PHE A 122 1.71 7.26 -7.11
CA PHE A 122 0.47 6.99 -7.87
C PHE A 122 -0.52 8.14 -7.78
N ALA A 123 -0.75 8.67 -6.56
CA ALA A 123 -1.64 9.81 -6.37
C ALA A 123 -1.18 11.02 -7.20
N LEU A 124 0.11 11.33 -7.18
CA LEU A 124 0.68 12.42 -7.97
C LEU A 124 0.47 12.20 -9.47
N GLY A 125 0.80 11.02 -10.00
CA GLY A 125 0.62 10.70 -11.41
C GLY A 125 -0.84 10.82 -11.86
N VAL A 126 -1.76 10.29 -11.07
CA VAL A 126 -3.19 10.38 -11.36
C VAL A 126 -3.69 11.83 -11.30
N LEU A 127 -3.23 12.62 -10.32
CA LEU A 127 -3.59 14.03 -10.19
C LEU A 127 -3.09 14.88 -11.36
N MET A 128 -1.93 14.58 -11.90
CA MET A 128 -1.40 15.26 -13.09
C MET A 128 -2.31 15.05 -14.31
N VAL A 129 -2.96 13.89 -14.40
CA VAL A 129 -3.90 13.57 -15.49
C VAL A 129 -5.30 14.11 -15.22
N LEU A 130 -5.82 13.95 -13.99
CA LEU A 130 -7.19 14.37 -13.65
C LEU A 130 -7.33 15.89 -13.46
N GLY A 131 -6.26 16.56 -13.08
CA GLY A 131 -6.29 18.00 -12.80
C GLY A 131 -7.00 18.38 -11.50
N PRO A 132 -7.48 19.61 -11.39
CA PRO A 132 -8.07 20.15 -10.16
C PRO A 132 -9.42 19.50 -9.82
N ARG A 133 -9.81 19.59 -8.53
CA ARG A 133 -11.13 19.15 -8.05
C ARG A 133 -12.27 19.85 -8.79
N ILE A 134 -13.37 19.15 -8.94
CA ILE A 134 -14.61 19.73 -9.49
C ILE A 134 -15.03 20.94 -8.66
N GLY A 135 -15.26 22.06 -9.31
CA GLY A 135 -15.69 23.31 -8.68
C GLY A 135 -14.58 24.11 -8.01
N LYS A 136 -13.28 23.70 -8.15
CA LYS A 136 -12.15 24.46 -7.60
C LYS A 136 -11.99 25.84 -8.25
N PHE A 137 -12.29 25.94 -9.53
CA PHE A 137 -12.26 27.18 -10.27
C PHE A 137 -13.66 27.60 -10.72
N SER A 138 -13.93 28.90 -10.72
CA SER A 138 -15.14 29.46 -11.31
C SER A 138 -15.09 29.43 -12.83
N SER A 139 -16.18 29.77 -13.50
CA SER A 139 -16.22 29.94 -14.96
C SER A 139 -15.26 31.05 -15.46
N SER A 140 -14.92 31.99 -14.59
CA SER A 140 -13.94 33.07 -14.87
C SER A 140 -12.48 32.65 -14.58
N GLY A 141 -12.23 31.41 -14.14
CA GLY A 141 -10.89 30.93 -13.79
C GLY A 141 -10.42 31.27 -12.39
N GLU A 142 -11.22 32.00 -11.60
CA GLU A 142 -10.87 32.36 -10.24
C GLU A 142 -10.95 31.18 -9.27
N PRO A 143 -9.93 30.98 -8.40
CA PRO A 143 -9.94 29.87 -7.45
C PRO A 143 -10.99 30.10 -6.36
N ARG A 144 -11.83 29.09 -6.13
CA ARG A 144 -12.80 29.09 -5.02
C ARG A 144 -12.17 28.50 -3.77
N ASN A 145 -12.49 29.08 -2.62
CA ASN A 145 -12.11 28.51 -1.32
C ASN A 145 -13.06 27.35 -0.99
N ILE A 146 -12.54 26.13 -1.08
CA ILE A 146 -13.25 24.91 -0.67
C ILE A 146 -12.70 24.52 0.70
N GLY A 147 -13.36 25.00 1.76
CA GLY A 147 -13.02 24.65 3.13
C GLY A 147 -13.37 23.21 3.49
N PRO A 148 -12.82 22.67 4.58
CA PRO A 148 -13.17 21.34 5.07
C PRO A 148 -14.63 21.32 5.55
N ARG A 149 -15.38 20.28 5.18
CA ARG A 149 -16.80 20.15 5.56
C ARG A 149 -16.98 19.94 7.07
N ASN A 150 -16.11 19.16 7.67
CA ASN A 150 -16.17 18.86 9.10
C ASN A 150 -14.76 18.61 9.68
N PRO A 151 -14.11 19.63 10.25
CA PRO A 151 -12.80 19.50 10.85
C PRO A 151 -12.76 18.50 12.01
N TRP A 152 -13.87 18.37 12.76
CA TRP A 152 -13.93 17.46 13.90
C TRP A 152 -13.85 15.99 13.48
N LEU A 153 -14.48 15.61 12.37
CA LEU A 153 -14.35 14.27 11.81
C LEU A 153 -12.92 13.98 11.34
N VAL A 154 -12.22 14.97 10.80
CA VAL A 154 -10.79 14.84 10.46
C VAL A 154 -9.96 14.59 11.70
N THR A 155 -10.22 15.32 12.77
CA THR A 155 -9.53 15.14 14.06
C THR A 155 -9.79 13.76 14.65
N VAL A 156 -11.04 13.28 14.63
CA VAL A 156 -11.37 11.91 15.08
C VAL A 156 -10.64 10.86 14.24
N GLY A 157 -10.63 11.02 12.91
CA GLY A 157 -9.88 10.13 12.00
C GLY A 157 -8.39 10.10 12.32
N LEU A 158 -7.79 11.25 12.64
CA LEU A 158 -6.39 11.35 13.05
C LEU A 158 -6.11 10.56 14.34
N PHE A 159 -6.98 10.68 15.33
CA PHE A 159 -6.84 9.91 16.58
C PHE A 159 -7.01 8.41 16.36
N LEU A 160 -7.90 7.97 15.48
CA LEU A 160 -8.05 6.56 15.13
C LEU A 160 -6.79 6.01 14.45
N ILE A 161 -6.20 6.75 13.50
CA ILE A 161 -4.93 6.38 12.87
C ILE A 161 -3.82 6.31 13.92
N TYR A 162 -3.70 7.33 14.76
CA TYR A 162 -2.70 7.37 15.83
C TYR A 162 -2.81 6.15 16.76
N THR A 163 -4.02 5.78 17.16
CA THR A 163 -4.26 4.60 18.00
C THR A 163 -3.88 3.30 17.30
N GLY A 164 -4.08 3.22 15.98
CA GLY A 164 -3.72 2.04 15.19
C GLY A 164 -2.21 1.84 14.99
N PHE A 165 -1.38 2.83 15.29
CA PHE A 165 0.09 2.72 15.26
C PHE A 165 0.69 2.10 16.54
N TRP A 166 -0.09 1.93 17.59
CA TRP A 166 0.32 1.31 18.86
C TRP A 166 -0.06 -0.16 18.91
#